data_a574ed78c9dbbd97f81dc3b7ebf6a7e1
#
_entry.id   a574ed78c9dbbd97f81dc3b7ebf6a7e1
#
_cell.length_a   1.000
_cell.length_b   1.000
_cell.length_c   1.000
_cell.angle_alpha   90.00
_cell.angle_beta   90.00
_cell.angle_gamma   90.00
#
_symmetry.space_group_name_H-M   'P 1'
#
loop_
_entity.id
_entity.type
_entity.pdbx_description
1 polymer ?
#
loop_
_entity_poly.entity_id
_entity_poly.type
_entity_poly.pdbx_seq_one_letter_code
_entity_poly.pdbx_strand_id
1 'polypeptide(L)'
;MFAAHRNGRGSPFDGLDRFAPCDQILIEKKDVVLTYLVLPFSDESAKRYSESAGCFDSDTAVNVSTGKYQRVLGREVVTPDQVEILDPLPDGSGREPDESLITLYTCHPRYSNRQRLVIRAALYSVENRALWQERTIPSGGDGLWLGEA
;
A
#
# COMPACT_ATOMS: atom_id res chain seq x y z
N MET A 1 -0.72 9.99 1.27
CA MET A 1 -0.39 9.28 2.51
C MET A 1 -1.60 9.27 3.43
N PHE A 2 -1.81 8.17 4.12
CA PHE A 2 -2.89 8.03 5.11
C PHE A 2 -2.33 7.54 6.43
N ALA A 3 -2.79 8.17 7.51
CA ALA A 3 -2.43 7.80 8.86
C ALA A 3 -3.69 7.57 9.68
N ALA A 4 -3.69 6.54 10.51
CA ALA A 4 -4.80 6.27 11.41
C ALA A 4 -4.36 5.48 12.63
N HIS A 5 -5.21 5.49 13.65
CA HIS A 5 -4.97 4.73 14.87
C HIS A 5 -5.07 3.23 14.63
N ARG A 6 -4.20 2.48 15.30
CA ARG A 6 -4.22 1.02 15.31
C ARG A 6 -4.97 0.46 16.51
N ASN A 7 -5.12 1.26 17.55
CA ASN A 7 -5.68 0.85 18.84
C ASN A 7 -6.96 1.63 19.14
N GLY A 8 -7.82 1.03 19.96
CA GLY A 8 -9.04 1.66 20.42
C GLY A 8 -10.24 1.38 19.54
N ARG A 9 -11.36 1.96 19.89
CA ARG A 9 -12.63 1.75 19.20
C ARG A 9 -12.57 2.38 17.80
N GLY A 10 -12.93 1.60 16.78
CA GLY A 10 -13.00 2.09 15.42
C GLY A 10 -11.63 2.27 14.75
N SER A 11 -10.60 1.60 15.25
CA SER A 11 -9.24 1.71 14.70
C SER A 11 -9.17 1.15 13.28
N PRO A 12 -9.14 2.00 12.23
CA PRO A 12 -9.22 1.51 10.84
C PRO A 12 -7.98 0.74 10.39
N PHE A 13 -6.83 0.95 11.05
CA PHE A 13 -5.57 0.30 10.70
C PHE A 13 -5.16 -0.81 11.68
N ASP A 14 -6.10 -1.34 12.46
CA ASP A 14 -5.83 -2.44 13.38
C ASP A 14 -5.28 -3.68 12.67
N GLY A 15 -5.77 -3.97 11.47
CA GLY A 15 -5.32 -5.11 10.65
C GLY A 15 -4.16 -4.83 9.70
N LEU A 16 -3.48 -3.69 9.82
CA LEU A 16 -2.44 -3.29 8.88
C LEU A 16 -1.25 -4.27 8.86
N ASP A 17 -0.97 -4.93 9.96
CA ASP A 17 0.09 -5.94 10.08
C ASP A 17 -0.24 -7.28 9.39
N ARG A 18 -1.47 -7.46 8.93
CA ARG A 18 -1.90 -8.69 8.23
C ARG A 18 -1.80 -8.59 6.71
N PHE A 19 -1.46 -7.43 6.17
CA PHE A 19 -1.28 -7.28 4.74
C PHE A 19 -0.16 -8.15 4.22
N ALA A 20 -0.36 -8.65 3.01
CA ALA A 20 0.63 -9.39 2.23
C ALA A 20 0.85 -8.70 0.88
N PRO A 21 1.94 -8.98 0.17
CA PRO A 21 2.12 -8.50 -1.19
C PRO A 21 0.91 -8.86 -2.06
N CYS A 22 0.52 -7.96 -2.95
CA CYS A 22 -0.66 -8.08 -3.82
C CYS A 22 -2.02 -7.87 -3.14
N ASP A 23 -2.08 -7.69 -1.85
CA ASP A 23 -3.35 -7.34 -1.20
C ASP A 23 -3.85 -6.00 -1.71
N GLN A 24 -5.16 -5.85 -1.76
CA GLN A 24 -5.82 -4.68 -2.33
C GLN A 24 -6.12 -3.62 -1.28
N ILE A 25 -5.90 -2.36 -1.67
CA ILE A 25 -6.37 -1.20 -0.92
C ILE A 25 -7.30 -0.43 -1.85
N LEU A 26 -8.57 -0.28 -1.44
CA LEU A 26 -9.57 0.41 -2.22
C LEU A 26 -9.82 1.81 -1.66
N ILE A 27 -9.74 2.81 -2.52
CA ILE A 27 -10.12 4.18 -2.16
C ILE A 27 -11.32 4.57 -3.02
N GLU A 28 -12.46 4.71 -2.37
CA GLU A 28 -13.70 5.13 -3.03
C GLU A 28 -13.83 6.63 -2.95
N LYS A 29 -13.91 7.27 -4.11
CA LYS A 29 -14.21 8.69 -4.27
C LYS A 29 -15.60 8.85 -4.88
N LYS A 30 -16.04 10.10 -5.04
CA LYS A 30 -17.37 10.41 -5.56
C LYS A 30 -17.70 9.70 -6.88
N ASP A 31 -16.79 9.75 -7.85
CA ASP A 31 -17.02 9.26 -9.20
C ASP A 31 -16.16 8.06 -9.59
N VAL A 32 -15.14 7.74 -8.80
CA VAL A 32 -14.16 6.70 -9.14
C VAL A 32 -13.80 5.86 -7.93
N VAL A 33 -13.35 4.63 -8.20
CA VAL A 33 -12.73 3.76 -7.22
C VAL A 33 -11.29 3.52 -7.66
N LEU A 34 -10.35 3.83 -6.78
CA LEU A 34 -8.92 3.57 -6.98
C LEU A 34 -8.57 2.26 -6.29
N THR A 35 -7.96 1.35 -7.03
CA THR A 35 -7.42 0.10 -6.47
C THR A 35 -5.91 0.17 -6.45
N TYR A 36 -5.33 0.00 -5.27
CA TYR A 36 -3.89 -0.11 -5.07
C TYR A 36 -3.54 -1.54 -4.67
N LEU A 37 -2.39 -2.02 -5.13
CA LEU A 37 -1.87 -3.33 -4.75
C LEU A 37 -0.61 -3.16 -3.91
N VAL A 38 -0.54 -3.90 -2.79
CA VAL A 38 0.58 -3.84 -1.86
C VAL A 38 1.86 -4.33 -2.54
N LEU A 39 2.92 -3.55 -2.39
CA LEU A 39 4.23 -3.83 -2.99
C LEU A 39 4.93 -5.01 -2.30
N PRO A 40 5.91 -5.63 -2.96
CA PRO A 40 6.70 -6.70 -2.37
C PRO A 40 7.37 -6.27 -1.06
N PHE A 41 7.47 -7.21 -0.13
CA PHE A 41 8.07 -6.98 1.19
C PHE A 41 9.57 -7.26 1.22
N SER A 42 10.05 -8.21 0.42
CA SER A 42 11.46 -8.57 0.36
C SER A 42 12.32 -7.45 -0.24
N ASP A 43 13.57 -7.38 0.14
CA ASP A 43 14.59 -6.54 -0.46
C ASP A 43 15.41 -7.26 -1.55
N GLU A 44 15.20 -8.56 -1.71
CA GLU A 44 15.85 -9.36 -2.76
C GLU A 44 15.05 -9.33 -4.07
N SER A 45 15.70 -9.00 -5.18
CA SER A 45 15.05 -8.84 -6.48
C SER A 45 14.26 -10.07 -6.92
N ALA A 46 14.81 -11.26 -6.77
CA ALA A 46 14.14 -12.51 -7.18
C ALA A 46 12.86 -12.75 -6.37
N LYS A 47 12.90 -12.52 -5.05
CA LYS A 47 11.73 -12.63 -4.19
C LYS A 47 10.70 -11.56 -4.47
N ARG A 48 11.14 -10.32 -4.71
CA ARG A 48 10.25 -9.23 -5.10
C ARG A 48 9.51 -9.55 -6.39
N TYR A 49 10.20 -10.10 -7.36
CA TYR A 49 9.57 -10.52 -8.60
C TYR A 49 8.51 -11.60 -8.36
N SER A 50 8.83 -12.64 -7.59
CA SER A 50 7.87 -13.69 -7.28
C SER A 50 6.66 -13.18 -6.47
N GLU A 51 6.87 -12.24 -5.55
CA GLU A 51 5.79 -11.63 -4.76
C GLU A 51 4.87 -10.73 -5.60
N SER A 52 5.34 -10.19 -6.72
CA SER A 52 4.60 -9.26 -7.58
C SER A 52 4.03 -9.88 -8.85
N ALA A 53 4.63 -10.94 -9.36
CA ALA A 53 4.26 -11.55 -10.65
C ALA A 53 2.83 -12.11 -10.69
N GLY A 54 2.23 -12.40 -9.54
CA GLY A 54 0.87 -12.90 -9.45
C GLY A 54 -0.21 -11.84 -9.59
N CYS A 55 0.11 -10.56 -9.48
CA CYS A 55 -0.89 -9.49 -9.45
C CYS A 55 -0.56 -8.28 -10.33
N PHE A 56 0.71 -7.96 -10.49
CA PHE A 56 1.14 -6.87 -11.37
C PHE A 56 1.39 -7.40 -12.78
N ASP A 57 1.22 -6.53 -13.79
CA ASP A 57 1.67 -6.85 -15.14
C ASP A 57 3.20 -7.01 -15.18
N SER A 58 3.73 -7.60 -16.27
CA SER A 58 5.15 -7.93 -16.37
C SER A 58 6.07 -6.71 -16.28
N ASP A 59 5.68 -5.58 -16.87
CA ASP A 59 6.48 -4.36 -16.83
C ASP A 59 6.54 -3.79 -15.41
N THR A 60 5.42 -3.75 -14.71
CA THR A 60 5.37 -3.28 -13.32
C THR A 60 6.12 -4.25 -12.40
N ALA A 61 5.98 -5.56 -12.60
CA ALA A 61 6.72 -6.55 -11.81
C ALA A 61 8.24 -6.39 -11.96
N VAL A 62 8.74 -6.08 -13.15
CA VAL A 62 10.14 -5.73 -13.36
C VAL A 62 10.52 -4.45 -12.64
N ASN A 63 9.72 -3.40 -12.76
CA ASN A 63 9.99 -2.12 -12.10
C ASN A 63 10.09 -2.22 -10.58
N VAL A 64 9.25 -3.04 -9.95
CA VAL A 64 9.26 -3.21 -8.49
C VAL A 64 10.34 -4.19 -8.00
N SER A 65 10.88 -5.02 -8.88
CA SER A 65 11.89 -6.01 -8.51
C SER A 65 13.33 -5.58 -8.80
N THR A 66 13.59 -5.05 -9.97
CA THR A 66 14.95 -4.66 -10.41
C THR A 66 15.03 -3.24 -10.94
N GLY A 67 13.89 -2.59 -11.16
CA GLY A 67 13.82 -1.27 -11.75
C GLY A 67 13.67 -0.15 -10.72
N LYS A 68 12.93 0.86 -11.11
CA LYS A 68 12.77 2.14 -10.40
C LYS A 68 12.28 1.99 -8.95
N TYR A 69 11.41 1.04 -8.67
CA TYR A 69 10.80 0.85 -7.35
C TYR A 69 11.42 -0.30 -6.54
N GLN A 70 12.58 -0.80 -6.94
CA GLN A 70 13.23 -1.94 -6.28
C GLN A 70 13.53 -1.72 -4.79
N ARG A 71 13.68 -0.47 -4.37
CA ARG A 71 13.96 -0.10 -2.97
C ARG A 71 12.74 0.36 -2.18
N VAL A 72 11.59 0.41 -2.82
CA VAL A 72 10.34 0.78 -2.15
C VAL A 72 9.70 -0.47 -1.57
N LEU A 73 9.89 -0.66 -0.27
CA LEU A 73 9.36 -1.83 0.42
C LEU A 73 7.87 -1.68 0.70
N GLY A 74 7.09 -2.72 0.42
CA GLY A 74 5.67 -2.74 0.70
C GLY A 74 5.33 -2.76 2.18
N ARG A 75 6.28 -3.19 3.01
CA ARG A 75 6.15 -3.17 4.47
C ARG A 75 7.46 -2.74 5.10
N GLU A 76 7.37 -1.84 6.05
CA GLU A 76 8.51 -1.34 6.80
C GLU A 76 8.11 -0.97 8.21
N VAL A 77 9.02 -1.19 9.17
CA VAL A 77 8.87 -0.68 10.53
C VAL A 77 9.94 0.38 10.73
N VAL A 78 9.51 1.59 11.04
CA VAL A 78 10.40 2.75 11.15
C VAL A 78 10.20 3.46 12.48
N THR A 79 11.18 4.27 12.87
CA THR A 79 11.05 5.17 14.02
C THR A 79 10.37 6.47 13.58
N PRO A 80 9.71 7.21 14.52
CA PRO A 80 8.97 8.43 14.15
C PRO A 80 9.81 9.56 13.55
N ASP A 81 11.12 9.52 13.70
CA ASP A 81 12.07 10.52 13.17
C ASP A 81 12.50 10.23 11.72
N GLN A 82 12.16 9.09 11.17
CA GLN A 82 12.48 8.74 9.78
C GLN A 82 11.45 9.39 8.82
N VAL A 83 11.66 10.66 8.53
CA VAL A 83 10.71 11.48 7.77
C VAL A 83 10.70 11.19 6.27
N GLU A 84 11.71 10.53 5.75
CA GLU A 84 11.81 10.12 4.34
C GLU A 84 10.69 9.16 3.91
N ILE A 85 10.00 8.54 4.86
CA ILE A 85 8.82 7.72 4.56
C ILE A 85 7.68 8.55 3.97
N LEU A 86 7.73 9.87 4.13
CA LEU A 86 6.74 10.82 3.61
C LEU A 86 7.04 11.25 2.18
N ASP A 87 8.22 10.93 1.66
CA ASP A 87 8.59 11.29 0.29
C ASP A 87 7.71 10.56 -0.71
N PRO A 88 7.41 11.17 -1.86
CA PRO A 88 6.64 10.52 -2.92
C PRO A 88 7.24 9.19 -3.38
N LEU A 89 8.58 9.12 -3.42
CA LEU A 89 9.33 7.90 -3.66
C LEU A 89 10.30 7.69 -2.49
N PRO A 90 9.93 6.87 -1.49
CA PRO A 90 10.68 6.75 -0.24
C PRO A 90 11.89 5.81 -0.36
N ASP A 91 12.73 6.03 -1.36
CA ASP A 91 13.96 5.27 -1.60
C ASP A 91 15.22 6.11 -1.36
N GLY A 92 15.05 7.32 -0.89
CA GLY A 92 16.14 8.27 -0.66
C GLY A 92 16.67 8.96 -1.90
N SER A 93 16.06 8.73 -3.07
CA SER A 93 16.54 9.30 -4.35
C SER A 93 16.09 10.74 -4.60
N GLY A 94 15.01 11.19 -3.94
CA GLY A 94 14.37 12.47 -4.21
C GLY A 94 13.66 12.56 -5.55
N ARG A 95 13.52 11.42 -6.26
CA ARG A 95 12.82 11.37 -7.55
C ARG A 95 11.32 11.31 -7.36
N GLU A 96 10.58 11.78 -8.36
CA GLU A 96 9.14 11.58 -8.43
C GLU A 96 8.82 10.19 -8.98
N PRO A 97 7.81 9.49 -8.46
CA PRO A 97 7.38 8.23 -9.03
C PRO A 97 6.61 8.44 -10.34
N ASP A 98 6.75 7.51 -11.29
CA ASP A 98 5.95 7.51 -12.52
C ASP A 98 4.55 6.98 -12.27
N GLU A 99 4.37 6.20 -11.23
CA GLU A 99 3.09 5.65 -10.82
C GLU A 99 2.65 6.23 -9.48
N SER A 100 1.35 6.29 -9.28
CA SER A 100 0.81 6.75 -8.01
C SER A 100 1.05 5.70 -6.92
N LEU A 101 1.73 6.11 -5.88
CA LEU A 101 1.98 5.30 -4.69
C LEU A 101 1.15 5.80 -3.53
N ILE A 102 0.72 4.90 -2.68
CA ILE A 102 0.05 5.22 -1.42
C ILE A 102 0.87 4.68 -0.27
N THR A 103 0.97 5.47 0.79
CA THR A 103 1.62 5.08 2.04
C THR A 103 0.59 5.12 3.16
N LEU A 104 0.42 4.00 3.83
CA LEU A 104 -0.39 3.90 5.05
C LEU A 104 0.56 3.71 6.22
N TYR A 105 0.33 4.40 7.33
CA TYR A 105 1.14 4.15 8.52
C TYR A 105 0.32 4.23 9.80
N THR A 106 0.77 3.51 10.81
CA THR A 106 0.16 3.47 12.14
C THR A 106 1.21 3.16 13.20
N CYS A 107 0.83 3.29 14.46
CA CYS A 107 1.72 2.97 15.58
C CYS A 107 2.10 1.49 15.61
N HIS A 108 3.33 1.19 16.05
CA HIS A 108 3.85 -0.17 16.15
C HIS A 108 4.82 -0.28 17.35
N PRO A 109 4.87 -1.41 18.06
CA PRO A 109 3.86 -2.46 18.06
C PRO A 109 2.51 -2.00 18.61
N ARG A 110 1.51 -2.87 18.52
CA ARG A 110 0.16 -2.57 19.03
C ARG A 110 0.25 -2.08 20.49
N TYR A 111 -0.51 -1.04 20.82
CA TYR A 111 -0.50 -0.35 22.12
C TYR A 111 0.83 0.37 22.44
N SER A 112 1.64 0.62 21.43
CA SER A 112 2.90 1.38 21.57
C SER A 112 2.99 2.44 20.46
N ASN A 113 3.71 3.51 20.74
CA ASN A 113 4.01 4.56 19.77
C ASN A 113 5.51 4.72 19.47
N ARG A 114 6.30 3.72 19.86
CA ARG A 114 7.77 3.75 19.70
C ARG A 114 8.19 3.69 18.24
N GLN A 115 7.42 2.98 17.42
CA GLN A 115 7.71 2.76 16.01
C GLN A 115 6.47 3.05 15.18
N ARG A 116 6.64 3.02 13.87
CA ARG A 116 5.54 3.10 12.91
C ARG A 116 5.60 1.89 11.99
N LEU A 117 4.46 1.25 11.79
CA LEU A 117 4.27 0.25 10.76
C LEU A 117 3.83 0.97 9.49
N VAL A 118 4.53 0.73 8.41
CA VAL A 118 4.29 1.37 7.10
C VAL A 118 3.96 0.31 6.09
N ILE A 119 2.88 0.52 5.34
CA ILE A 119 2.48 -0.29 4.19
C ILE A 119 2.43 0.62 2.97
N ARG A 120 3.03 0.17 1.87
CA ARG A 120 3.03 0.90 0.59
C ARG A 120 2.44 0.07 -0.51
N ALA A 121 1.69 0.72 -1.37
CA ALA A 121 1.02 0.10 -2.49
C ALA A 121 1.08 1.00 -3.72
N ALA A 122 0.99 0.40 -4.90
CA ALA A 122 0.98 1.10 -6.18
C ALA A 122 -0.41 1.04 -6.81
N LEU A 123 -0.79 2.11 -7.49
CA LEU A 123 -2.06 2.17 -8.20
C LEU A 123 -2.12 1.11 -9.29
N TYR A 124 -3.18 0.31 -9.24
CA TYR A 124 -3.45 -0.75 -10.20
C TYR A 124 -4.55 -0.36 -11.19
N SER A 125 -5.64 0.21 -10.70
CA SER A 125 -6.75 0.59 -11.55
C SER A 125 -7.53 1.79 -11.03
N VAL A 126 -8.13 2.51 -11.97
CA VAL A 126 -9.09 3.58 -11.71
C VAL A 126 -10.37 3.19 -12.44
N GLU A 127 -11.46 3.01 -11.71
CA GLU A 127 -12.73 2.56 -12.27
C GLU A 127 -13.85 3.54 -11.95
N ASN A 128 -14.86 3.61 -12.85
CA ASN A 128 -16.07 4.36 -12.57
C ASN A 128 -16.79 3.73 -11.37
N ARG A 129 -17.14 4.53 -10.38
CA ARG A 129 -17.77 4.06 -9.15
C ARG A 129 -19.07 3.30 -9.38
N ALA A 130 -19.93 3.80 -10.25
CA ALA A 130 -21.22 3.16 -10.53
C ALA A 130 -21.04 1.78 -11.16
N LEU A 131 -20.13 1.66 -12.14
CA LEU A 131 -19.81 0.38 -12.77
C LEU A 131 -19.15 -0.59 -11.81
N TRP A 132 -18.29 -0.09 -10.93
CA TRP A 132 -17.64 -0.91 -9.90
C TRP A 132 -18.67 -1.48 -8.92
N GLN A 133 -19.62 -0.66 -8.46
CA GLN A 133 -20.67 -1.08 -7.54
C GLN A 133 -21.60 -2.14 -8.16
N GLU A 134 -21.86 -2.08 -9.46
CA GLU A 134 -22.65 -3.08 -10.16
C GLU A 134 -21.97 -4.44 -10.24
N ARG A 135 -20.63 -4.46 -10.36
CA ARG A 135 -19.85 -5.69 -10.49
C ARG A 135 -19.47 -6.32 -9.16
N THR A 136 -19.27 -5.49 -8.15
CA THR A 136 -18.64 -5.91 -6.90
C THR A 136 -19.68 -5.92 -5.80
N ILE A 137 -20.09 -7.11 -5.37
CA ILE A 137 -20.72 -7.25 -4.07
C ILE A 137 -19.58 -7.33 -3.07
N PRO A 138 -19.45 -6.39 -2.11
CA PRO A 138 -18.41 -6.47 -1.10
C PRO A 138 -18.61 -7.74 -0.27
N SER A 139 -17.96 -8.80 -0.64
CA SER A 139 -17.73 -9.92 0.26
C SER A 139 -16.47 -9.60 1.03
N GLY A 140 -16.43 -9.83 2.33
CA GLY A 140 -15.27 -9.58 3.16
C GLY A 140 -14.02 -10.23 2.60
N GLY A 141 -13.43 -9.62 1.60
CA GLY A 141 -12.22 -10.08 0.93
C GLY A 141 -10.97 -9.54 1.61
N ASP A 142 -9.84 -10.05 1.16
CA ASP A 142 -8.51 -9.72 1.68
C ASP A 142 -8.08 -8.32 1.19
N GLY A 143 -8.64 -7.28 1.79
CA GLY A 143 -8.32 -5.93 1.39
C GLY A 143 -8.75 -4.88 2.41
N LEU A 144 -8.21 -3.69 2.29
CA LEU A 144 -8.61 -2.52 3.04
C LEU A 144 -9.47 -1.63 2.15
N TRP A 145 -10.68 -1.35 2.60
CA TRP A 145 -11.55 -0.38 1.97
C TRP A 145 -11.51 0.92 2.76
N LEU A 146 -11.05 1.98 2.09
CA LEU A 146 -11.08 3.33 2.61
C LEU A 146 -12.25 4.04 1.92
N GLY A 147 -13.27 4.39 2.65
CA GLY A 147 -14.44 5.08 2.13
C GLY A 147 -14.13 6.40 1.42
N GLU A 148 -15.11 7.21 1.13
CA GLU A 148 -14.93 8.47 0.42
C GLU A 148 -13.81 9.34 1.03
N ALA A 149 -12.82 9.62 0.22
CA ALA A 149 -11.72 10.48 0.61
C ALA A 149 -12.05 11.95 0.33
#